data_7415fa4c511655dc1110328eb3cc9c52
#
_entry.id   7415fa4c511655dc1110328eb3cc9c52
#
_cell.length_a   1.000
_cell.length_b   1.000
_cell.length_c   1.000
_cell.angle_alpha   90.00
_cell.angle_beta   90.00
_cell.angle_gamma   90.00
#
_symmetry.space_group_name_H-M   'P 1'
#
loop_
_entity.id
_entity.type
_entity.pdbx_description
1 polymer ?
#
loop_
_entity_poly.entity_id
_entity_poly.type
_entity_poly.pdbx_seq_one_letter_code
_entity_poly.pdbx_strand_id
1 'polypeptide(L)'
;MRSLLVTNDFPPKLGGIQSYLWELWRRLPPDEVAVLTTPQAGDTAFDAAQAFPIVRTRQRVLLPTPLLARQIEDHARRFDAGLVVLDPALPLGALALRLSRPYGVVLHGAEITVSGRLPGTRALLGAVLRGARTVVAAGRYPAAEGERAAGRPLPTTVVPPGVDPAAFRPLEPGERSAARADFGLPDEALVVLGLSRLVPRKGFDVLLRAAGRLAPVRARLLVAIGGAGRDRARLERVARAARAPARFLGRVPDADLPRLFGCADVFAAPCRDRWLGLEQEGFGIVFLEAAAAGTPAVAGRSGGSHEAVDHGVTGLVVDRPHDTGAVAEALAALLDDSDGRAAMGAAARRRVEAELGYDLLAPRLRAALAAAVAS
;
A
#
# COMPACT_ATOMS: atom_id res chain seq x y z
N MET A 1 10.68 25.59 3.75
CA MET A 1 11.69 24.68 3.16
C MET A 1 11.10 24.11 1.87
N ARG A 2 11.86 24.08 0.76
CA ARG A 2 11.35 23.59 -0.53
C ARG A 2 11.99 22.29 -0.93
N SER A 3 11.19 21.32 -1.38
CA SER A 3 11.63 20.01 -1.85
C SER A 3 11.03 19.67 -3.22
N LEU A 4 11.80 18.96 -4.05
CA LEU A 4 11.37 18.45 -5.35
C LEU A 4 11.26 16.92 -5.28
N LEU A 5 10.05 16.38 -5.35
CA LEU A 5 9.83 14.93 -5.53
C LEU A 5 10.06 14.56 -7.00
N VAL A 6 10.85 13.53 -7.24
CA VAL A 6 11.08 12.95 -8.57
C VAL A 6 10.64 11.50 -8.56
N THR A 7 9.60 11.17 -9.32
CA THR A 7 8.99 9.82 -9.28
C THR A 7 8.40 9.40 -10.63
N ASN A 8 8.41 8.08 -10.88
CA ASN A 8 7.64 7.45 -11.96
C ASN A 8 6.18 7.15 -11.56
N ASP A 9 5.85 7.33 -10.29
CA ASP A 9 4.63 6.83 -9.68
C ASP A 9 3.81 7.97 -9.05
N PHE A 10 3.10 8.72 -9.92
CA PHE A 10 2.24 9.82 -9.51
C PHE A 10 0.90 9.78 -10.25
N PRO A 11 -0.22 10.23 -9.65
CA PRO A 11 -1.50 10.29 -10.33
C PRO A 11 -1.45 11.18 -11.61
N PRO A 12 -2.35 10.96 -12.56
CA PRO A 12 -3.52 10.07 -12.53
C PRO A 12 -3.22 8.58 -12.77
N LYS A 13 -1.95 8.16 -12.76
CA LYS A 13 -1.59 6.73 -12.76
C LYS A 13 -2.16 6.07 -11.50
N LEU A 14 -2.90 4.96 -11.68
CA LEU A 14 -3.57 4.26 -10.58
C LEU A 14 -2.65 3.26 -9.88
N GLY A 15 -2.68 3.25 -8.55
CA GLY A 15 -1.97 2.27 -7.71
C GLY A 15 -1.67 2.79 -6.30
N GLY A 16 -1.32 1.89 -5.39
CA GLY A 16 -1.11 2.23 -3.99
C GLY A 16 0.07 3.18 -3.75
N ILE A 17 1.19 3.05 -4.48
CA ILE A 17 2.32 3.97 -4.37
C ILE A 17 1.93 5.37 -4.83
N GLN A 18 1.20 5.47 -5.95
CA GLN A 18 0.73 6.73 -6.50
C GLN A 18 -0.17 7.47 -5.52
N SER A 19 -1.15 6.77 -4.96
CA SER A 19 -2.05 7.33 -3.95
C SER A 19 -1.29 7.73 -2.69
N TYR A 20 -0.36 6.89 -2.20
CA TYR A 20 0.47 7.16 -1.04
C TYR A 20 1.28 8.45 -1.19
N LEU A 21 2.00 8.60 -2.31
CA LEU A 21 2.81 9.80 -2.57
C LEU A 21 1.91 11.04 -2.69
N TRP A 22 0.85 10.96 -3.48
CA TRP A 22 -0.05 12.09 -3.69
C TRP A 22 -0.75 12.52 -2.39
N GLU A 23 -1.29 11.58 -1.63
CA GLU A 23 -1.99 11.88 -0.37
C GLU A 23 -1.09 12.55 0.67
N LEU A 24 0.18 12.20 0.71
CA LEU A 24 1.14 12.85 1.59
C LEU A 24 1.54 14.24 1.05
N TRP A 25 1.94 14.33 -0.23
CA TRP A 25 2.48 15.57 -0.80
C TRP A 25 1.43 16.67 -0.92
N ARG A 26 0.19 16.34 -1.27
CA ARG A 26 -0.90 17.33 -1.37
C ARG A 26 -1.29 17.98 -0.03
N ARG A 27 -0.87 17.38 1.09
CA ARG A 27 -1.10 17.92 2.44
C ARG A 27 0.07 18.75 2.99
N LEU A 28 1.14 18.84 2.25
CA LEU A 28 2.24 19.74 2.58
C LEU A 28 1.93 21.17 2.10
N PRO A 29 2.54 22.22 2.69
CA PRO A 29 2.37 23.57 2.17
C PRO A 29 2.70 23.65 0.68
N PRO A 30 1.81 24.20 -0.16
CA PRO A 30 1.97 24.17 -1.62
C PRO A 30 3.24 24.85 -2.13
N ASP A 31 3.76 25.83 -1.40
CA ASP A 31 4.97 26.56 -1.70
C ASP A 31 6.26 25.83 -1.26
N GLU A 32 6.11 24.73 -0.50
CA GLU A 32 7.24 23.92 -0.04
C GLU A 32 7.52 22.70 -0.93
N VAL A 33 6.62 22.34 -1.83
CA VAL A 33 6.73 21.11 -2.63
C VAL A 33 6.51 21.32 -4.11
N ALA A 34 7.26 20.58 -4.91
CA ALA A 34 7.04 20.42 -6.35
C ALA A 34 7.25 18.95 -6.72
N VAL A 35 6.67 18.53 -7.84
CA VAL A 35 6.78 17.14 -8.35
C VAL A 35 7.27 17.14 -9.78
N LEU A 36 8.28 16.33 -10.07
CA LEU A 36 8.75 15.99 -11.41
C LEU A 36 8.41 14.55 -11.72
N THR A 37 7.56 14.31 -12.71
CA THR A 37 7.04 12.97 -13.01
C THR A 37 6.85 12.72 -14.51
N THR A 38 6.25 11.59 -14.86
CA THR A 38 5.99 11.15 -16.24
C THR A 38 4.63 11.59 -16.73
N PRO A 39 4.43 11.74 -18.06
CA PRO A 39 3.12 12.03 -18.64
C PRO A 39 2.17 10.83 -18.51
N GLN A 40 0.89 11.13 -18.31
CA GLN A 40 -0.20 10.13 -18.22
C GLN A 40 -1.46 10.66 -18.93
N ALA A 41 -2.34 9.78 -19.33
CA ALA A 41 -3.65 10.20 -19.82
C ALA A 41 -4.43 10.92 -18.71
N GLY A 42 -4.94 12.13 -19.00
CA GLY A 42 -5.69 12.95 -18.05
C GLY A 42 -4.82 13.79 -17.11
N ASP A 43 -3.51 13.83 -17.32
CA ASP A 43 -2.56 14.57 -16.46
C ASP A 43 -2.82 16.08 -16.42
N THR A 44 -3.16 16.71 -17.55
CA THR A 44 -3.42 18.16 -17.61
C THR A 44 -4.56 18.58 -16.68
N ALA A 45 -5.67 17.82 -16.67
CA ALA A 45 -6.79 18.12 -15.78
C ALA A 45 -6.44 17.84 -14.31
N PHE A 46 -5.72 16.75 -14.05
CA PHE A 46 -5.26 16.42 -12.71
C PHE A 46 -4.32 17.49 -12.16
N ASP A 47 -3.31 17.89 -12.94
CA ASP A 47 -2.29 18.85 -12.52
C ASP A 47 -2.89 20.24 -12.26
N ALA A 48 -3.85 20.66 -13.08
CA ALA A 48 -4.56 21.94 -12.91
C ALA A 48 -5.40 22.02 -11.62
N ALA A 49 -5.78 20.87 -11.06
CA ALA A 49 -6.52 20.77 -9.81
C ALA A 49 -5.62 20.76 -8.56
N GLN A 50 -4.29 20.71 -8.72
CA GLN A 50 -3.37 20.69 -7.58
C GLN A 50 -2.93 22.09 -7.18
N ALA A 51 -2.74 22.31 -5.86
CA ALA A 51 -2.27 23.59 -5.33
C ALA A 51 -0.74 23.78 -5.45
N PHE A 52 0.01 22.74 -5.81
CA PHE A 52 1.47 22.75 -5.92
C PHE A 52 1.93 22.43 -7.36
N PRO A 53 3.14 22.86 -7.75
CA PRO A 53 3.63 22.65 -9.11
C PRO A 53 3.90 21.18 -9.42
N ILE A 54 3.37 20.70 -10.54
CA ILE A 54 3.69 19.40 -11.13
C ILE A 54 4.29 19.63 -12.51
N VAL A 55 5.49 19.11 -12.73
CA VAL A 55 6.16 19.16 -14.03
C VAL A 55 6.21 17.76 -14.61
N ARG A 56 5.70 17.61 -15.83
CA ARG A 56 5.74 16.33 -16.53
C ARG A 56 6.82 16.37 -17.62
N THR A 57 7.68 15.35 -17.59
CA THR A 57 8.71 15.18 -18.61
C THR A 57 8.09 14.70 -19.91
N ARG A 58 8.88 14.71 -21.01
CA ARG A 58 8.47 14.06 -22.26
C ARG A 58 8.71 12.54 -22.25
N GLN A 59 9.51 12.03 -21.30
CA GLN A 59 9.83 10.62 -21.18
C GLN A 59 8.68 9.87 -20.50
N ARG A 60 8.28 8.75 -21.10
CA ARG A 60 7.25 7.87 -20.51
C ARG A 60 7.72 7.14 -19.25
N VAL A 61 9.04 7.05 -19.07
CA VAL A 61 9.69 6.46 -17.89
C VAL A 61 10.94 7.27 -17.59
N LEU A 62 11.08 7.71 -16.35
CA LEU A 62 12.30 8.37 -15.87
C LEU A 62 13.35 7.28 -15.62
N LEU A 63 14.38 7.28 -16.45
CA LEU A 63 15.55 6.39 -16.31
C LEU A 63 16.75 7.21 -15.80
N PRO A 64 17.70 6.59 -15.07
CA PRO A 64 18.84 7.28 -14.47
C PRO A 64 19.89 7.71 -15.53
N THR A 65 19.55 8.68 -16.35
CA THR A 65 20.40 9.24 -17.41
C THR A 65 21.02 10.58 -17.02
N PRO A 66 22.19 10.98 -17.60
CA PRO A 66 22.75 12.30 -17.39
C PRO A 66 21.81 13.45 -17.78
N LEU A 67 20.98 13.24 -18.79
CA LEU A 67 19.98 14.22 -19.22
C LEU A 67 18.93 14.44 -18.13
N LEU A 68 18.42 13.37 -17.53
CA LEU A 68 17.45 13.49 -16.43
C LEU A 68 18.09 14.16 -15.21
N ALA A 69 19.35 13.85 -14.88
CA ALA A 69 20.05 14.53 -13.78
C ALA A 69 20.09 16.04 -14.00
N ARG A 70 20.41 16.50 -15.22
CA ARG A 70 20.39 17.94 -15.57
C ARG A 70 19.00 18.55 -15.45
N GLN A 71 17.96 17.84 -15.94
CA GLN A 71 16.57 18.28 -15.80
C GLN A 71 16.15 18.44 -14.34
N ILE A 72 16.52 17.49 -13.48
CA ILE A 72 16.25 17.55 -12.02
C ILE A 72 16.93 18.80 -11.42
N GLU A 73 18.23 19.02 -11.71
CA GLU A 73 18.97 20.20 -11.23
C GLU A 73 18.35 21.52 -11.70
N ASP A 74 17.90 21.58 -12.97
CA ASP A 74 17.27 22.77 -13.53
C ASP A 74 15.91 23.06 -12.85
N HIS A 75 15.07 22.03 -12.64
CA HIS A 75 13.80 22.19 -11.96
C HIS A 75 13.99 22.50 -10.46
N ALA A 76 14.92 21.82 -9.79
CA ALA A 76 15.26 22.11 -8.40
C ALA A 76 15.72 23.55 -8.21
N ARG A 77 16.52 24.09 -9.16
CA ARG A 77 16.99 25.49 -9.14
C ARG A 77 15.85 26.48 -9.36
N ARG A 78 14.96 26.22 -10.35
CA ARG A 78 13.80 27.09 -10.64
C ARG A 78 12.81 27.15 -9.49
N PHE A 79 12.63 26.05 -8.79
CA PHE A 79 11.75 25.96 -7.63
C PHE A 79 12.46 26.39 -6.33
N ASP A 80 13.78 26.64 -6.37
CA ASP A 80 14.60 26.88 -5.18
C ASP A 80 14.53 25.73 -4.16
N ALA A 81 14.53 24.49 -4.66
CA ALA A 81 14.46 23.30 -3.81
C ALA A 81 15.79 23.07 -3.08
N GLY A 82 15.78 23.02 -1.76
CA GLY A 82 16.93 22.65 -0.94
C GLY A 82 17.17 21.14 -0.86
N LEU A 83 16.16 20.32 -1.22
CA LEU A 83 16.21 18.86 -1.18
C LEU A 83 15.55 18.28 -2.43
N VAL A 84 16.18 17.26 -3.03
CA VAL A 84 15.58 16.40 -4.05
C VAL A 84 15.18 15.07 -3.42
N VAL A 85 13.92 14.66 -3.54
CA VAL A 85 13.43 13.37 -3.03
C VAL A 85 13.26 12.42 -4.20
N LEU A 86 13.97 11.32 -4.20
CA LEU A 86 13.97 10.31 -5.28
C LEU A 86 13.12 9.11 -4.93
N ASP A 87 12.20 8.77 -5.80
CA ASP A 87 11.30 7.64 -5.70
C ASP A 87 11.18 6.90 -7.04
N PRO A 88 11.48 5.61 -7.06
CA PRO A 88 12.01 4.73 -5.99
C PRO A 88 13.54 4.91 -5.76
N ALA A 89 14.04 4.33 -4.66
CA ALA A 89 15.47 4.33 -4.34
C ALA A 89 16.34 3.69 -5.44
N LEU A 90 15.82 2.74 -6.20
CA LEU A 90 16.38 2.23 -7.46
C LEU A 90 15.23 1.86 -8.43
N PRO A 91 15.41 2.09 -9.73
CA PRO A 91 16.64 2.55 -10.41
C PRO A 91 16.87 4.07 -10.31
N LEU A 92 15.82 4.86 -10.05
CA LEU A 92 15.86 6.32 -10.17
C LEU A 92 16.86 6.97 -9.19
N GLY A 93 16.93 6.45 -7.96
CA GLY A 93 17.87 6.93 -6.96
C GLY A 93 19.36 6.83 -7.34
N ALA A 94 19.73 6.04 -8.36
CA ALA A 94 21.09 6.05 -8.89
C ALA A 94 21.52 7.42 -9.42
N LEU A 95 20.57 8.30 -9.76
CA LEU A 95 20.84 9.70 -10.11
C LEU A 95 21.44 10.52 -8.96
N ALA A 96 21.14 10.15 -7.72
CA ALA A 96 21.66 10.82 -6.53
C ALA A 96 23.18 11.00 -6.55
N LEU A 97 23.90 10.03 -7.10
CA LEU A 97 25.37 10.08 -7.23
C LEU A 97 25.87 11.14 -8.22
N ARG A 98 24.97 11.80 -8.94
CA ARG A 98 25.26 12.85 -9.93
C ARG A 98 24.61 14.20 -9.60
N LEU A 99 23.81 14.25 -8.54
CA LEU A 99 23.20 15.51 -8.09
C LEU A 99 24.20 16.29 -7.24
N SER A 100 24.19 17.61 -7.42
CA SER A 100 24.96 18.54 -6.59
C SER A 100 24.23 18.90 -5.30
N ARG A 101 22.93 18.65 -5.24
CA ARG A 101 22.05 19.00 -4.13
C ARG A 101 21.90 17.85 -3.13
N PRO A 102 21.61 18.15 -1.86
CA PRO A 102 21.17 17.16 -0.91
C PRO A 102 19.97 16.38 -1.43
N TYR A 103 19.90 15.10 -1.13
CA TYR A 103 18.79 14.26 -1.54
C TYR A 103 18.25 13.37 -0.43
N GLY A 104 16.98 13.04 -0.55
CA GLY A 104 16.30 11.97 0.20
C GLY A 104 15.82 10.87 -0.72
N VAL A 105 15.42 9.74 -0.16
CA VAL A 105 14.83 8.63 -0.90
C VAL A 105 13.57 8.11 -0.22
N VAL A 106 12.64 7.57 -1.01
CA VAL A 106 11.44 6.88 -0.51
C VAL A 106 11.59 5.38 -0.71
N LEU A 107 11.23 4.58 0.31
CA LEU A 107 11.30 3.12 0.31
C LEU A 107 9.91 2.53 0.49
N HIS A 108 9.48 1.68 -0.46
CA HIS A 108 8.16 1.02 -0.41
C HIS A 108 8.22 -0.47 -0.06
N GLY A 109 9.30 -1.18 -0.42
CA GLY A 109 9.51 -2.59 -0.09
C GLY A 109 10.01 -3.43 -1.26
N ALA A 110 9.19 -3.72 -2.26
CA ALA A 110 9.54 -4.67 -3.32
C ALA A 110 10.80 -4.24 -4.11
N GLU A 111 10.94 -2.96 -4.43
CA GLU A 111 12.07 -2.39 -5.18
C GLU A 111 13.39 -2.50 -4.44
N ILE A 112 13.37 -2.42 -3.11
CA ILE A 112 14.59 -2.56 -2.30
C ILE A 112 14.89 -4.02 -1.96
N THR A 113 13.88 -4.87 -1.83
CA THR A 113 14.08 -6.31 -1.57
C THR A 113 14.82 -6.98 -2.71
N VAL A 114 14.37 -6.77 -3.95
CA VAL A 114 15.04 -7.34 -5.13
C VAL A 114 16.43 -6.74 -5.29
N SER A 115 16.54 -5.42 -5.28
CA SER A 115 17.82 -4.71 -5.47
C SER A 115 18.82 -4.98 -4.34
N GLY A 116 18.34 -5.16 -3.12
CA GLY A 116 19.19 -5.43 -1.95
C GLY A 116 19.73 -6.85 -1.87
N ARG A 117 19.19 -7.80 -2.64
CA ARG A 117 19.61 -9.21 -2.62
C ARG A 117 20.57 -9.60 -3.75
N LEU A 118 20.62 -8.83 -4.83
CA LEU A 118 21.53 -9.07 -5.94
C LEU A 118 22.84 -8.29 -5.73
N PRO A 119 24.03 -8.91 -5.80
CA PRO A 119 25.29 -8.29 -5.39
C PRO A 119 25.57 -6.91 -6.01
N GLY A 120 25.44 -6.76 -7.33
CA GLY A 120 25.73 -5.50 -8.03
C GLY A 120 24.73 -4.38 -7.67
N THR A 121 23.44 -4.69 -7.70
CA THR A 121 22.39 -3.71 -7.34
C THR A 121 22.38 -3.37 -5.85
N ARG A 122 22.78 -4.33 -4.97
CA ARG A 122 22.94 -4.08 -3.53
C ARG A 122 24.01 -3.05 -3.26
N ALA A 123 25.17 -3.14 -3.93
CA ALA A 123 26.27 -2.18 -3.76
C ALA A 123 25.82 -0.76 -4.16
N LEU A 124 25.13 -0.64 -5.30
CA LEU A 124 24.59 0.63 -5.79
C LEU A 124 23.51 1.17 -4.84
N LEU A 125 22.55 0.33 -4.43
CA LEU A 125 21.51 0.71 -3.47
C LEU A 125 22.14 1.20 -2.17
N GLY A 126 23.10 0.47 -1.62
CA GLY A 126 23.83 0.85 -0.42
C GLY A 126 24.53 2.20 -0.57
N ALA A 127 25.17 2.48 -1.71
CA ALA A 127 25.79 3.76 -1.97
C ALA A 127 24.78 4.92 -1.99
N VAL A 128 23.65 4.73 -2.67
CA VAL A 128 22.54 5.72 -2.70
C VAL A 128 22.01 5.97 -1.29
N LEU A 129 21.72 4.91 -0.52
CA LEU A 129 21.15 5.04 0.81
C LEU A 129 22.12 5.70 1.82
N ARG A 130 23.41 5.38 1.75
CA ARG A 130 24.43 5.99 2.63
C ARG A 130 24.65 7.48 2.39
N GLY A 131 24.40 7.98 1.18
CA GLY A 131 24.50 9.39 0.83
C GLY A 131 23.22 10.19 1.05
N ALA A 132 22.08 9.54 1.31
CA ALA A 132 20.81 10.21 1.55
C ALA A 132 20.80 10.99 2.86
N ARG A 133 20.32 12.22 2.83
CA ARG A 133 20.11 13.08 4.02
C ARG A 133 18.90 12.64 4.82
N THR A 134 17.91 12.03 4.18
CA THR A 134 16.76 11.43 4.80
C THR A 134 16.28 10.21 4.00
N VAL A 135 15.75 9.23 4.70
CA VAL A 135 15.12 8.05 4.12
C VAL A 135 13.68 8.01 4.65
N VAL A 136 12.71 8.14 3.79
CA VAL A 136 11.29 7.99 4.12
C VAL A 136 10.89 6.56 3.80
N ALA A 137 10.56 5.77 4.82
CA ALA A 137 10.18 4.38 4.64
C ALA A 137 8.69 4.18 4.88
N ALA A 138 8.03 3.47 3.96
CA ALA A 138 6.59 3.15 4.04
C ALA A 138 6.25 2.11 5.14
N GLY A 139 7.22 1.69 5.94
CA GLY A 139 7.04 0.76 7.04
C GLY A 139 8.39 0.37 7.66
N ARG A 140 8.34 -0.37 8.75
CA ARG A 140 9.55 -0.88 9.43
C ARG A 140 10.29 -1.91 8.56
N TYR A 141 9.53 -2.73 7.82
CA TYR A 141 10.11 -3.70 6.90
C TYR A 141 10.99 -3.03 5.82
N PRO A 142 10.51 -2.07 5.01
CA PRO A 142 11.37 -1.37 4.05
C PRO A 142 12.51 -0.61 4.71
N ALA A 143 12.34 -0.06 5.92
CA ALA A 143 13.42 0.57 6.67
C ALA A 143 14.56 -0.43 6.98
N ALA A 144 14.22 -1.58 7.55
CA ALA A 144 15.19 -2.64 7.88
C ALA A 144 15.91 -3.22 6.64
N GLU A 145 15.19 -3.42 5.52
CA GLU A 145 15.79 -3.84 4.24
C GLU A 145 16.78 -2.78 3.72
N GLY A 146 16.42 -1.50 3.84
CA GLY A 146 17.30 -0.38 3.47
C GLY A 146 18.58 -0.36 4.29
N GLU A 147 18.50 -0.47 5.62
CA GLU A 147 19.66 -0.51 6.52
C GLU A 147 20.55 -1.73 6.24
N ARG A 148 19.93 -2.89 5.98
CA ARG A 148 20.68 -4.10 5.58
C ARG A 148 21.44 -3.88 4.27
N ALA A 149 20.85 -3.21 3.28
CA ALA A 149 21.52 -2.91 2.02
C ALA A 149 22.66 -1.87 2.21
N ALA A 150 22.44 -0.88 3.06
CA ALA A 150 23.41 0.16 3.39
C ALA A 150 24.57 -0.35 4.27
N GLY A 151 24.34 -1.42 5.05
CA GLY A 151 25.29 -1.96 6.02
C GLY A 151 25.51 -1.08 7.26
N ARG A 152 24.60 -0.13 7.53
CA ARG A 152 24.60 0.77 8.71
C ARG A 152 23.21 1.33 8.98
N PRO A 153 22.95 1.87 10.18
CA PRO A 153 21.76 2.69 10.45
C PRO A 153 21.67 3.87 9.48
N LEU A 154 20.45 4.22 9.11
CA LEU A 154 20.13 5.30 8.18
C LEU A 154 19.31 6.40 8.89
N PRO A 155 19.33 7.66 8.40
CA PRO A 155 18.46 8.72 8.88
C PRO A 155 17.01 8.46 8.42
N THR A 156 16.38 7.42 8.96
CA THR A 156 15.09 6.91 8.49
C THR A 156 13.95 7.45 9.33
N THR A 157 12.93 7.98 8.64
CA THR A 157 11.62 8.28 9.21
C THR A 157 10.59 7.33 8.61
N VAL A 158 9.90 6.58 9.47
CA VAL A 158 8.81 5.71 9.04
C VAL A 158 7.55 6.55 8.90
N VAL A 159 7.07 6.65 7.66
CA VAL A 159 5.80 7.28 7.30
C VAL A 159 4.99 6.21 6.56
N PRO A 160 4.17 5.42 7.24
CA PRO A 160 3.41 4.35 6.60
C PRO A 160 2.36 4.93 5.64
N PRO A 161 1.81 4.12 4.73
CA PRO A 161 0.60 4.48 4.04
C PRO A 161 -0.50 4.81 5.04
N GLY A 162 -1.32 5.78 4.69
CA GLY A 162 -2.48 6.18 5.47
C GLY A 162 -3.78 5.79 4.77
N VAL A 163 -4.87 6.19 5.39
CA VAL A 163 -6.22 6.13 4.82
C VAL A 163 -6.97 7.38 5.23
N ASP A 164 -7.96 7.76 4.44
CA ASP A 164 -8.91 8.81 4.83
C ASP A 164 -10.05 8.20 5.68
N PRO A 165 -10.09 8.44 6.99
CA PRO A 165 -11.11 7.87 7.86
C PRO A 165 -12.49 8.50 7.67
N ALA A 166 -12.60 9.64 6.99
CA ALA A 166 -13.89 10.23 6.65
C ALA A 166 -14.51 9.54 5.43
N ALA A 167 -13.68 9.17 4.44
CA ALA A 167 -14.12 8.44 3.27
C ALA A 167 -14.42 6.97 3.60
N PHE A 168 -13.48 6.31 4.30
CA PHE A 168 -13.64 4.91 4.74
C PHE A 168 -14.16 4.91 6.18
N ARG A 169 -15.43 4.60 6.36
CA ARG A 169 -16.09 4.58 7.67
C ARG A 169 -16.99 3.35 7.81
N PRO A 170 -17.32 2.94 9.03
CA PRO A 170 -18.38 1.98 9.24
C PRO A 170 -19.69 2.47 8.61
N LEU A 171 -20.43 1.55 8.03
CA LEU A 171 -21.75 1.83 7.44
C LEU A 171 -22.86 1.62 8.46
N GLU A 172 -23.86 2.47 8.43
CA GLU A 172 -25.11 2.24 9.15
C GLU A 172 -25.83 1.01 8.57
N PRO A 173 -26.70 0.32 9.35
CA PRO A 173 -27.35 -0.90 8.90
C PRO A 173 -28.03 -0.78 7.54
N GLY A 174 -28.76 0.31 7.28
CA GLY A 174 -29.44 0.55 6.00
C GLY A 174 -28.44 0.79 4.84
N GLU A 175 -27.34 1.51 5.08
CA GLU A 175 -26.29 1.74 4.10
C GLU A 175 -25.57 0.42 3.76
N ARG A 176 -25.36 -0.43 4.79
CA ARG A 176 -24.74 -1.74 4.63
C ARG A 176 -25.58 -2.67 3.75
N SER A 177 -26.88 -2.77 4.01
CA SER A 177 -27.81 -3.57 3.20
C SER A 177 -27.89 -3.07 1.77
N ALA A 178 -27.96 -1.74 1.56
CA ALA A 178 -27.94 -1.14 0.23
C ALA A 178 -26.63 -1.43 -0.51
N ALA A 179 -25.48 -1.32 0.15
CA ALA A 179 -24.18 -1.65 -0.43
C ALA A 179 -24.11 -3.13 -0.82
N ARG A 180 -24.60 -4.04 0.04
CA ARG A 180 -24.66 -5.46 -0.27
C ARG A 180 -25.51 -5.74 -1.51
N ALA A 181 -26.69 -5.12 -1.62
CA ALA A 181 -27.54 -5.26 -2.79
C ALA A 181 -26.84 -4.81 -4.07
N ASP A 182 -26.16 -3.67 -4.07
CA ASP A 182 -25.43 -3.14 -5.22
C ASP A 182 -24.30 -4.06 -5.69
N PHE A 183 -23.58 -4.69 -4.76
CA PHE A 183 -22.54 -5.68 -5.07
C PHE A 183 -23.11 -7.09 -5.27
N GLY A 184 -24.43 -7.29 -5.14
CA GLY A 184 -25.11 -8.57 -5.24
C GLY A 184 -24.71 -9.56 -4.15
N LEU A 185 -24.41 -9.07 -2.96
CA LEU A 185 -24.09 -9.88 -1.79
C LEU A 185 -25.36 -10.08 -0.96
N PRO A 186 -25.73 -11.32 -0.56
CA PRO A 186 -26.89 -11.52 0.29
C PRO A 186 -26.74 -10.83 1.65
N ASP A 187 -27.83 -10.26 2.15
CA ASP A 187 -27.79 -9.47 3.39
C ASP A 187 -27.48 -10.32 4.62
N GLU A 188 -27.96 -11.57 4.63
CA GLU A 188 -27.71 -12.55 5.67
C GLU A 188 -26.35 -13.25 5.60
N ALA A 189 -25.59 -13.06 4.51
CA ALA A 189 -24.30 -13.72 4.33
C ALA A 189 -23.25 -13.22 5.32
N LEU A 190 -22.33 -14.11 5.72
CA LEU A 190 -21.06 -13.76 6.35
C LEU A 190 -20.02 -13.52 5.25
N VAL A 191 -19.78 -12.26 4.94
CA VAL A 191 -18.96 -11.85 3.79
C VAL A 191 -17.51 -11.71 4.18
N VAL A 192 -16.66 -12.56 3.62
CA VAL A 192 -15.19 -12.40 3.65
C VAL A 192 -14.75 -11.71 2.36
N LEU A 193 -14.28 -10.49 2.46
CA LEU A 193 -13.80 -9.70 1.32
C LEU A 193 -12.31 -9.91 1.06
N GLY A 194 -11.95 -10.32 -0.15
CA GLY A 194 -10.60 -10.24 -0.68
C GLY A 194 -10.54 -9.17 -1.76
N LEU A 195 -9.74 -8.12 -1.59
CA LEU A 195 -9.65 -7.01 -2.56
C LEU A 195 -8.20 -6.63 -2.82
N SER A 196 -7.74 -6.79 -4.05
CA SER A 196 -6.47 -6.25 -4.56
C SER A 196 -6.27 -6.59 -6.04
N ARG A 197 -5.09 -6.24 -6.58
CA ARG A 197 -4.64 -6.83 -7.85
C ARG A 197 -4.60 -8.35 -7.73
N LEU A 198 -5.20 -9.07 -8.67
CA LEU A 198 -5.23 -10.53 -8.66
C LEU A 198 -3.88 -11.09 -9.16
N VAL A 199 -2.96 -11.28 -8.20
CA VAL A 199 -1.63 -11.83 -8.41
C VAL A 199 -1.31 -12.87 -7.31
N PRO A 200 -0.48 -13.90 -7.60
CA PRO A 200 -0.31 -15.05 -6.71
C PRO A 200 0.17 -14.74 -5.28
N ARG A 201 0.96 -13.65 -5.08
CA ARG A 201 1.44 -13.28 -3.75
C ARG A 201 0.33 -12.84 -2.78
N LYS A 202 -0.85 -12.44 -3.29
CA LYS A 202 -1.99 -12.01 -2.47
C LYS A 202 -2.71 -13.16 -1.77
N GLY A 203 -2.41 -14.42 -2.12
CA GLY A 203 -2.86 -15.60 -1.40
C GLY A 203 -4.33 -15.95 -1.58
N PHE A 204 -5.06 -15.33 -2.51
CA PHE A 204 -6.49 -15.59 -2.70
C PHE A 204 -6.81 -17.04 -3.07
N ASP A 205 -5.87 -17.79 -3.63
CA ASP A 205 -6.04 -19.24 -3.82
C ASP A 205 -6.07 -20.01 -2.51
N VAL A 206 -5.32 -19.59 -1.49
CA VAL A 206 -5.36 -20.18 -0.15
C VAL A 206 -6.65 -19.77 0.54
N LEU A 207 -7.06 -18.49 0.45
CA LEU A 207 -8.35 -18.02 0.96
C LEU A 207 -9.52 -18.84 0.41
N LEU A 208 -9.56 -19.07 -0.90
CA LEU A 208 -10.63 -19.85 -1.54
C LEU A 208 -10.62 -21.31 -1.08
N ARG A 209 -9.46 -21.95 -0.92
CA ARG A 209 -9.38 -23.30 -0.37
C ARG A 209 -9.81 -23.35 1.10
N ALA A 210 -9.44 -22.34 1.90
CA ALA A 210 -9.88 -22.23 3.28
C ALA A 210 -11.40 -22.08 3.37
N ALA A 211 -11.99 -21.22 2.55
CA ALA A 211 -13.45 -21.07 2.46
C ALA A 211 -14.15 -22.36 2.05
N GLY A 212 -13.61 -23.12 1.10
CA GLY A 212 -14.14 -24.42 0.72
C GLY A 212 -14.14 -25.44 1.85
N ARG A 213 -13.14 -25.40 2.76
CA ARG A 213 -13.13 -26.24 3.98
C ARG A 213 -14.18 -25.82 5.01
N LEU A 214 -14.47 -24.52 5.09
CA LEU A 214 -15.41 -23.96 6.07
C LEU A 214 -16.87 -24.04 5.61
N ALA A 215 -17.12 -24.03 4.32
CA ALA A 215 -18.46 -24.00 3.72
C ALA A 215 -19.42 -25.11 4.21
N PRO A 216 -19.00 -26.40 4.41
CA PRO A 216 -19.91 -27.44 4.84
C PRO A 216 -20.57 -27.18 6.20
N VAL A 217 -19.94 -26.41 7.07
CA VAL A 217 -20.42 -26.11 8.42
C VAL A 217 -20.82 -24.66 8.62
N ARG A 218 -20.72 -23.83 7.57
CA ARG A 218 -21.05 -22.38 7.58
C ARG A 218 -21.81 -21.99 6.31
N ALA A 219 -23.09 -22.37 6.26
CA ALA A 219 -23.95 -22.16 5.08
C ALA A 219 -24.08 -20.69 4.65
N ARG A 220 -23.85 -19.72 5.57
CA ARG A 220 -23.91 -18.29 5.31
C ARG A 220 -22.59 -17.71 4.80
N LEU A 221 -21.50 -18.47 4.76
CA LEU A 221 -20.20 -18.00 4.31
C LEU A 221 -20.25 -17.64 2.82
N LEU A 222 -19.74 -16.45 2.48
CA LEU A 222 -19.52 -16.00 1.12
C LEU A 222 -18.17 -15.28 1.01
N VAL A 223 -17.32 -15.65 0.07
CA VAL A 223 -16.09 -14.94 -0.24
C VAL A 223 -16.30 -14.04 -1.45
N ALA A 224 -16.23 -12.74 -1.25
CA ALA A 224 -16.25 -11.75 -2.33
C ALA A 224 -14.83 -11.41 -2.75
N ILE A 225 -14.48 -11.62 -4.04
CA ILE A 225 -13.14 -11.31 -4.58
C ILE A 225 -13.25 -10.13 -5.54
N GLY A 226 -12.77 -8.97 -5.09
CA GLY A 226 -12.66 -7.75 -5.88
C GLY A 226 -11.27 -7.56 -6.49
N GLY A 227 -11.24 -6.91 -7.65
CA GLY A 227 -10.00 -6.58 -8.35
C GLY A 227 -9.85 -7.28 -9.70
N ALA A 228 -8.77 -6.91 -10.39
CA ALA A 228 -8.39 -7.47 -11.68
C ALA A 228 -6.92 -7.92 -11.68
N GLY A 229 -6.56 -8.84 -12.57
CA GLY A 229 -5.18 -9.30 -12.70
C GLY A 229 -5.06 -10.64 -13.41
N ARG A 230 -3.82 -10.99 -13.73
CA ARG A 230 -3.47 -12.20 -14.51
C ARG A 230 -3.87 -13.53 -13.84
N ASP A 231 -4.14 -13.49 -12.55
CA ASP A 231 -4.43 -14.70 -11.75
C ASP A 231 -5.93 -15.06 -11.72
N ARG A 232 -6.80 -14.19 -12.26
CA ARG A 232 -8.27 -14.35 -12.17
C ARG A 232 -8.75 -15.73 -12.61
N ALA A 233 -8.40 -16.16 -13.82
CA ALA A 233 -8.86 -17.44 -14.37
C ALA A 233 -8.37 -18.65 -13.53
N ARG A 234 -7.17 -18.55 -12.94
CA ARG A 234 -6.67 -19.58 -12.01
C ARG A 234 -7.48 -19.60 -10.72
N LEU A 235 -7.78 -18.43 -10.15
CA LEU A 235 -8.57 -18.31 -8.92
C LEU A 235 -9.99 -18.83 -9.09
N GLU A 236 -10.65 -18.57 -10.22
CA GLU A 236 -11.99 -19.13 -10.53
C GLU A 236 -11.95 -20.65 -10.64
N ARG A 237 -10.88 -21.24 -11.23
CA ARG A 237 -10.70 -22.70 -11.23
C ARG A 237 -10.49 -23.26 -9.81
N VAL A 238 -9.69 -22.56 -8.98
CA VAL A 238 -9.48 -22.96 -7.58
C VAL A 238 -10.77 -22.91 -6.78
N ALA A 239 -11.58 -21.85 -6.95
CA ALA A 239 -12.86 -21.72 -6.27
C ALA A 239 -13.80 -22.90 -6.59
N ARG A 240 -13.93 -23.24 -7.89
CA ARG A 240 -14.74 -24.40 -8.31
C ARG A 240 -14.21 -25.72 -7.74
N ALA A 241 -12.91 -25.97 -7.85
CA ALA A 241 -12.29 -27.21 -7.36
C ALA A 241 -12.40 -27.36 -5.84
N ALA A 242 -12.31 -26.26 -5.10
CA ALA A 242 -12.45 -26.24 -3.65
C ALA A 242 -13.93 -26.18 -3.20
N ARG A 243 -14.89 -26.07 -4.11
CA ARG A 243 -16.30 -25.80 -3.82
C ARG A 243 -16.49 -24.58 -2.89
N ALA A 244 -15.65 -23.57 -3.04
CA ALA A 244 -15.71 -22.35 -2.25
C ALA A 244 -16.96 -21.53 -2.62
N PRO A 245 -17.73 -21.05 -1.64
CA PRO A 245 -18.82 -20.11 -1.89
C PRO A 245 -18.22 -18.74 -2.24
N ALA A 246 -17.93 -18.52 -3.52
CA ALA A 246 -17.17 -17.34 -3.96
C ALA A 246 -17.89 -16.55 -5.07
N ARG A 247 -17.84 -15.23 -4.96
CA ARG A 247 -18.27 -14.27 -5.98
C ARG A 247 -17.10 -13.40 -6.41
N PHE A 248 -16.88 -13.30 -7.71
CA PHE A 248 -15.85 -12.44 -8.31
C PHE A 248 -16.48 -11.13 -8.79
N LEU A 249 -16.18 -10.03 -8.12
CA LEU A 249 -16.75 -8.70 -8.39
C LEU A 249 -16.11 -7.99 -9.59
N GLY A 250 -14.91 -8.45 -10.03
CA GLY A 250 -14.14 -7.74 -11.02
C GLY A 250 -13.47 -6.47 -10.47
N ARG A 251 -13.13 -5.54 -11.37
CA ARG A 251 -12.58 -4.25 -10.94
C ARG A 251 -13.69 -3.41 -10.30
N VAL A 252 -13.44 -2.97 -9.09
CA VAL A 252 -14.33 -2.06 -8.34
C VAL A 252 -13.79 -0.64 -8.50
N PRO A 253 -14.62 0.34 -8.87
CA PRO A 253 -14.23 1.75 -8.91
C PRO A 253 -13.77 2.25 -7.55
N ASP A 254 -12.82 3.18 -7.52
CA ASP A 254 -12.27 3.70 -6.24
C ASP A 254 -13.34 4.37 -5.39
N ALA A 255 -14.34 5.03 -6.01
CA ALA A 255 -15.47 5.65 -5.32
C ALA A 255 -16.37 4.65 -4.56
N ASP A 256 -16.38 3.38 -4.99
CA ASP A 256 -17.21 2.33 -4.39
C ASP A 256 -16.46 1.53 -3.30
N LEU A 257 -15.13 1.69 -3.21
CA LEU A 257 -14.30 0.95 -2.24
C LEU A 257 -14.75 1.14 -0.79
N PRO A 258 -15.06 2.38 -0.31
CA PRO A 258 -15.52 2.57 1.07
C PRO A 258 -16.76 1.75 1.39
N ARG A 259 -17.74 1.72 0.48
CA ARG A 259 -18.97 0.95 0.64
C ARG A 259 -18.71 -0.56 0.63
N LEU A 260 -17.80 -1.02 -0.24
CA LEU A 260 -17.44 -2.44 -0.33
C LEU A 260 -16.75 -2.93 0.94
N PHE A 261 -15.81 -2.17 1.50
CA PHE A 261 -15.16 -2.52 2.77
C PHE A 261 -16.16 -2.50 3.93
N GLY A 262 -17.00 -1.46 4.03
CA GLY A 262 -17.98 -1.31 5.11
C GLY A 262 -19.10 -2.34 5.10
N CYS A 263 -19.38 -2.99 3.96
CA CYS A 263 -20.41 -4.04 3.88
C CYS A 263 -19.86 -5.46 4.12
N ALA A 264 -18.54 -5.64 4.27
CA ALA A 264 -17.93 -6.92 4.61
C ALA A 264 -17.96 -7.20 6.12
N ASP A 265 -17.84 -8.47 6.51
CA ASP A 265 -17.71 -8.90 7.90
C ASP A 265 -16.24 -9.10 8.29
N VAL A 266 -15.41 -9.57 7.35
CA VAL A 266 -13.98 -9.80 7.50
C VAL A 266 -13.30 -9.42 6.20
N PHE A 267 -12.19 -8.72 6.28
CA PHE A 267 -11.28 -8.56 5.16
C PHE A 267 -10.19 -9.63 5.21
N ALA A 268 -9.86 -10.27 4.09
CA ALA A 268 -8.84 -11.32 4.08
C ALA A 268 -7.91 -11.22 2.87
N ALA A 269 -6.63 -11.02 3.14
CA ALA A 269 -5.57 -11.13 2.16
C ALA A 269 -4.38 -11.87 2.79
N PRO A 270 -4.35 -13.24 2.72
CA PRO A 270 -3.26 -14.04 3.25
C PRO A 270 -2.02 -13.90 2.34
N CYS A 271 -1.47 -12.69 2.29
CA CYS A 271 -0.29 -12.36 1.52
C CYS A 271 0.88 -13.27 1.89
N ARG A 272 1.66 -13.68 0.91
CA ARG A 272 2.77 -14.63 1.10
C ARG A 272 4.00 -14.25 0.29
N ASP A 273 5.14 -14.61 0.83
CA ASP A 273 6.41 -14.50 0.13
C ASP A 273 6.48 -15.51 -1.01
N ARG A 274 7.10 -15.11 -2.10
CA ARG A 274 7.37 -15.96 -3.26
C ARG A 274 8.82 -15.79 -3.71
N TRP A 275 9.32 -16.81 -4.45
CA TRP A 275 10.67 -16.77 -5.01
C TRP A 275 11.74 -16.44 -3.97
N LEU A 276 11.74 -17.22 -2.86
CA LEU A 276 12.67 -17.02 -1.74
C LEU A 276 12.64 -15.59 -1.15
N GLY A 277 11.43 -14.99 -1.16
CA GLY A 277 11.20 -13.66 -0.60
C GLY A 277 11.59 -12.51 -1.54
N LEU A 278 11.80 -12.75 -2.84
CA LEU A 278 11.98 -11.68 -3.82
C LEU A 278 10.67 -10.97 -4.16
N GLU A 279 9.53 -11.66 -4.08
CA GLU A 279 8.20 -11.08 -4.25
C GLU A 279 7.46 -11.13 -2.91
N GLN A 280 7.27 -9.96 -2.30
CA GLN A 280 6.64 -9.77 -1.00
C GLN A 280 5.61 -8.65 -1.05
N GLU A 281 4.79 -8.53 0.01
CA GLU A 281 3.90 -7.39 0.19
C GLU A 281 4.65 -6.24 0.85
N GLY A 282 4.54 -5.01 0.31
CA GLY A 282 5.20 -3.83 0.87
C GLY A 282 4.61 -3.43 2.22
N PHE A 283 3.31 -3.14 2.25
CA PHE A 283 2.57 -2.78 3.46
C PHE A 283 1.11 -3.29 3.40
N GLY A 284 0.41 -3.01 2.29
CA GLY A 284 -0.98 -3.42 2.08
C GLY A 284 -1.98 -2.36 2.56
N ILE A 285 -2.11 -1.25 1.83
CA ILE A 285 -3.06 -0.16 2.10
C ILE A 285 -4.49 -0.69 2.32
N VAL A 286 -4.89 -1.71 1.59
CA VAL A 286 -6.21 -2.36 1.71
C VAL A 286 -6.57 -2.84 3.12
N PHE A 287 -5.56 -3.17 3.95
CA PHE A 287 -5.81 -3.49 5.36
C PHE A 287 -6.21 -2.25 6.16
N LEU A 288 -5.66 -1.08 5.81
CA LEU A 288 -6.02 0.18 6.47
C LEU A 288 -7.40 0.66 6.03
N GLU A 289 -7.74 0.46 4.76
CA GLU A 289 -9.07 0.75 4.22
C GLU A 289 -10.14 -0.10 4.91
N ALA A 290 -9.88 -1.40 5.11
CA ALA A 290 -10.73 -2.29 5.89
C ALA A 290 -10.82 -1.83 7.36
N ALA A 291 -9.70 -1.51 7.99
CA ALA A 291 -9.63 -1.04 9.37
C ALA A 291 -10.42 0.27 9.56
N ALA A 292 -10.29 1.21 8.64
CA ALA A 292 -11.03 2.47 8.63
C ALA A 292 -12.54 2.24 8.51
N ALA A 293 -12.96 1.25 7.73
CA ALA A 293 -14.36 0.85 7.62
C ALA A 293 -14.87 0.01 8.81
N GLY A 294 -14.04 -0.22 9.84
CA GLY A 294 -14.42 -1.04 11.00
C GLY A 294 -14.44 -2.54 10.71
N THR A 295 -13.81 -2.98 9.63
CA THR A 295 -13.77 -4.38 9.20
C THR A 295 -12.44 -5.02 9.62
N PRO A 296 -12.43 -6.00 10.55
CA PRO A 296 -11.22 -6.65 11.00
C PRO A 296 -10.61 -7.51 9.90
N ALA A 297 -9.29 -7.70 9.93
CA ALA A 297 -8.56 -8.32 8.86
C ALA A 297 -7.91 -9.65 9.22
N VAL A 298 -7.83 -10.58 8.24
CA VAL A 298 -6.91 -11.73 8.25
C VAL A 298 -5.78 -11.45 7.27
N ALA A 299 -4.60 -11.17 7.80
CA ALA A 299 -3.40 -10.89 7.03
C ALA A 299 -2.43 -12.08 7.03
N GLY A 300 -1.75 -12.33 5.92
CA GLY A 300 -0.61 -13.27 5.92
C GLY A 300 0.69 -12.54 6.22
N ARG A 301 1.62 -13.17 6.94
CA ARG A 301 2.95 -12.63 7.19
C ARG A 301 3.78 -12.66 5.90
N SER A 302 3.94 -11.50 5.28
CA SER A 302 4.72 -11.31 4.05
C SER A 302 5.24 -9.87 4.00
N GLY A 303 6.55 -9.71 3.95
CA GLY A 303 7.16 -8.38 3.95
C GLY A 303 6.61 -7.51 5.08
N GLY A 304 6.03 -6.36 4.74
CA GLY A 304 5.41 -5.42 5.70
C GLY A 304 3.90 -5.62 5.93
N SER A 305 3.24 -6.61 5.32
CA SER A 305 1.77 -6.74 5.42
C SER A 305 1.25 -6.90 6.86
N HIS A 306 2.05 -7.52 7.73
CA HIS A 306 1.71 -7.70 9.14
C HIS A 306 1.85 -6.40 9.98
N GLU A 307 2.48 -5.36 9.45
CA GLU A 307 2.57 -4.06 10.15
C GLU A 307 1.23 -3.31 10.11
N ALA A 308 0.39 -3.61 9.12
CA ALA A 308 -0.93 -3.01 8.97
C ALA A 308 -1.97 -3.58 9.97
N VAL A 309 -1.70 -4.76 10.56
CA VAL A 309 -2.64 -5.47 11.44
C VAL A 309 -1.97 -5.83 12.76
N ASP A 310 -2.51 -5.36 13.88
CA ASP A 310 -2.10 -5.78 15.21
C ASP A 310 -2.78 -7.10 15.56
N HIS A 311 -1.98 -8.17 15.60
CA HIS A 311 -2.48 -9.53 15.83
C HIS A 311 -3.23 -9.66 17.16
N GLY A 312 -4.46 -10.17 17.09
CA GLY A 312 -5.34 -10.34 18.26
C GLY A 312 -6.04 -9.06 18.74
N VAL A 313 -5.71 -7.89 18.15
CA VAL A 313 -6.28 -6.58 18.54
C VAL A 313 -7.11 -5.97 17.42
N THR A 314 -6.52 -5.83 16.22
CA THR A 314 -7.20 -5.24 15.06
C THR A 314 -7.51 -6.24 13.96
N GLY A 315 -7.16 -7.50 14.18
CA GLY A 315 -7.32 -8.61 13.26
C GLY A 315 -6.36 -9.75 13.59
N LEU A 316 -6.22 -10.68 12.68
CA LEU A 316 -5.36 -11.85 12.85
C LEU A 316 -4.25 -11.89 11.80
N VAL A 317 -3.02 -12.16 12.22
CA VAL A 317 -1.87 -12.39 11.33
C VAL A 317 -1.58 -13.89 11.29
N VAL A 318 -1.58 -14.45 10.09
CA VAL A 318 -1.26 -15.87 9.85
C VAL A 318 0.21 -16.01 9.49
N ASP A 319 0.99 -16.67 10.32
CA ASP A 319 2.44 -16.85 10.12
C ASP A 319 2.78 -17.79 8.96
N ARG A 320 1.90 -18.76 8.69
CA ARG A 320 2.03 -19.71 7.59
C ARG A 320 0.92 -19.49 6.54
N PRO A 321 0.98 -18.38 5.76
CA PRO A 321 -0.09 -18.01 4.83
C PRO A 321 -0.24 -18.97 3.63
N HIS A 322 0.66 -19.92 3.45
CA HIS A 322 0.53 -21.02 2.49
C HIS A 322 -0.34 -22.17 3.01
N ASP A 323 -0.47 -22.29 4.33
CA ASP A 323 -1.24 -23.33 4.99
C ASP A 323 -2.72 -22.98 4.97
N THR A 324 -3.48 -23.75 4.22
CA THR A 324 -4.92 -23.59 4.11
C THR A 324 -5.64 -23.82 5.45
N GLY A 325 -5.09 -24.69 6.33
CA GLY A 325 -5.61 -24.94 7.66
C GLY A 325 -5.47 -23.71 8.54
N ALA A 326 -4.28 -23.15 8.62
CA ALA A 326 -4.02 -21.95 9.42
C ALA A 326 -4.88 -20.75 8.97
N VAL A 327 -5.08 -20.56 7.66
CA VAL A 327 -5.97 -19.51 7.14
C VAL A 327 -7.43 -19.83 7.48
N ALA A 328 -7.87 -21.09 7.40
CA ALA A 328 -9.22 -21.48 7.77
C ALA A 328 -9.49 -21.27 9.28
N GLU A 329 -8.53 -21.62 10.14
CA GLU A 329 -8.63 -21.38 11.60
C GLU A 329 -8.78 -19.89 11.92
N ALA A 330 -7.95 -19.03 11.30
CA ALA A 330 -8.04 -17.59 11.50
C ALA A 330 -9.37 -17.00 11.01
N LEU A 331 -9.89 -17.48 9.87
CA LEU A 331 -11.21 -17.08 9.39
C LEU A 331 -12.31 -17.58 10.33
N ALA A 332 -12.25 -18.82 10.77
CA ALA A 332 -13.23 -19.42 11.68
C ALA A 332 -13.32 -18.62 12.98
N ALA A 333 -12.18 -18.27 13.57
CA ALA A 333 -12.14 -17.50 14.80
C ALA A 333 -12.89 -16.15 14.69
N LEU A 334 -12.78 -15.45 13.56
CA LEU A 334 -13.52 -14.20 13.34
C LEU A 334 -14.99 -14.43 12.93
N LEU A 335 -15.28 -15.50 12.20
CA LEU A 335 -16.64 -15.76 11.73
C LEU A 335 -17.56 -16.30 12.83
N ASP A 336 -17.02 -17.06 13.78
CA ASP A 336 -17.79 -17.72 14.84
C ASP A 336 -18.00 -16.81 16.07
N ASP A 337 -17.17 -15.77 16.25
CA ASP A 337 -17.26 -14.81 17.34
C ASP A 337 -17.68 -13.42 16.80
N SER A 338 -18.98 -13.13 16.83
CA SER A 338 -19.53 -11.85 16.36
C SER A 338 -19.08 -10.67 17.19
N ASP A 339 -19.00 -10.84 18.52
CA ASP A 339 -18.67 -9.76 19.44
C ASP A 339 -17.18 -9.45 19.40
N GLY A 340 -16.34 -10.49 19.39
CA GLY A 340 -14.88 -10.32 19.21
C GLY A 340 -14.55 -9.72 17.84
N ARG A 341 -15.26 -10.12 16.77
CA ARG A 341 -15.12 -9.51 15.44
C ARG A 341 -15.47 -8.03 15.45
N ALA A 342 -16.58 -7.66 16.08
CA ALA A 342 -17.00 -6.26 16.22
C ALA A 342 -16.00 -5.44 17.06
N ALA A 343 -15.52 -6.01 18.17
CA ALA A 343 -14.51 -5.39 19.04
C ALA A 343 -13.17 -5.14 18.30
N MET A 344 -12.70 -6.12 17.51
CA MET A 344 -11.50 -5.98 16.68
C MET A 344 -11.69 -4.93 15.58
N GLY A 345 -12.85 -4.89 14.92
CA GLY A 345 -13.17 -3.86 13.93
C GLY A 345 -13.16 -2.46 14.53
N ALA A 346 -13.77 -2.28 15.70
CA ALA A 346 -13.74 -1.02 16.42
C ALA A 346 -12.32 -0.62 16.87
N ALA A 347 -11.50 -1.57 17.31
CA ALA A 347 -10.10 -1.32 17.65
C ALA A 347 -9.28 -0.93 16.42
N ALA A 348 -9.51 -1.59 15.27
CA ALA A 348 -8.88 -1.27 14.00
C ALA A 348 -9.20 0.16 13.56
N ARG A 349 -10.45 0.58 13.65
CA ARG A 349 -10.92 1.93 13.36
C ARG A 349 -10.23 2.96 14.28
N ARG A 350 -10.23 2.76 15.58
CA ARG A 350 -9.57 3.65 16.54
C ARG A 350 -8.08 3.83 16.23
N ARG A 351 -7.37 2.76 15.88
CA ARG A 351 -5.95 2.83 15.49
C ARG A 351 -5.75 3.69 14.25
N VAL A 352 -6.61 3.55 13.24
CA VAL A 352 -6.55 4.37 12.02
C VAL A 352 -6.73 5.85 12.38
N GLU A 353 -7.74 6.18 13.17
CA GLU A 353 -8.03 7.56 13.57
C GLU A 353 -6.90 8.18 14.40
N ALA A 354 -6.26 7.39 15.25
CA ALA A 354 -5.20 7.87 16.13
C ALA A 354 -3.82 7.97 15.46
N GLU A 355 -3.51 7.15 14.43
CA GLU A 355 -2.13 6.96 13.99
C GLU A 355 -1.93 7.01 12.47
N LEU A 356 -2.95 6.64 11.67
CA LEU A 356 -2.80 6.27 10.27
C LEU A 356 -3.62 7.14 9.30
N GLY A 357 -4.22 8.22 9.79
CA GLY A 357 -4.80 9.26 8.93
C GLY A 357 -3.70 10.04 8.22
N TYR A 358 -3.87 10.34 6.94
CA TYR A 358 -2.89 11.12 6.19
C TYR A 358 -2.63 12.50 6.78
N ASP A 359 -3.61 13.12 7.46
CA ASP A 359 -3.46 14.40 8.14
C ASP A 359 -2.50 14.33 9.35
N LEU A 360 -2.34 13.13 9.94
CA LEU A 360 -1.36 12.85 10.99
C LEU A 360 0.02 12.47 10.42
N LEU A 361 0.05 11.86 9.24
CA LEU A 361 1.28 11.36 8.62
C LEU A 361 2.02 12.43 7.82
N ALA A 362 1.31 13.37 7.18
CA ALA A 362 1.93 14.42 6.40
C ALA A 362 2.83 15.36 7.25
N PRO A 363 2.47 15.76 8.47
CA PRO A 363 3.39 16.49 9.36
C PRO A 363 4.67 15.72 9.70
N ARG A 364 4.61 14.38 9.83
CA ARG A 364 5.81 13.54 10.04
C ARG A 364 6.73 13.59 8.81
N LEU A 365 6.17 13.48 7.61
CA LEU A 365 6.92 13.64 6.37
C LEU A 365 7.56 15.03 6.30
N ARG A 366 6.78 16.09 6.56
CA ARG A 366 7.28 17.47 6.54
C ARG A 366 8.46 17.68 7.48
N ALA A 367 8.37 17.15 8.70
CA ALA A 367 9.45 17.24 9.68
C ALA A 367 10.73 16.53 9.20
N ALA A 368 10.59 15.32 8.61
CA ALA A 368 11.71 14.57 8.06
C ALA A 368 12.42 15.32 6.91
N LEU A 369 11.63 15.90 5.99
CA LEU A 369 12.15 16.69 4.88
C LEU A 369 12.83 17.98 5.39
N ALA A 370 12.27 18.64 6.41
CA ALA A 370 12.82 19.84 7.02
C ALA A 370 14.18 19.59 7.68
N ALA A 371 14.28 18.52 8.47
CA ALA A 371 15.51 18.13 9.14
C ALA A 371 16.65 17.85 8.13
N ALA A 372 16.31 17.25 6.97
CA ALA A 372 17.28 16.92 5.92
C ALA A 372 17.89 18.15 5.21
N VAL A 373 17.25 19.31 5.28
CA VAL A 373 17.78 20.57 4.69
C VAL A 373 18.61 21.33 5.71
N ALA A 374 18.29 21.20 7.00
CA ALA A 374 19.00 21.89 8.08
C ALA A 374 20.34 21.23 8.45
N SER A 375 20.53 19.96 8.11
CA SER A 375 21.76 19.18 8.32
C SER A 375 22.70 19.22 7.13
#